data_a0df3ab36401057346d07fa99bee7a22
#
_entry.id   a0df3ab36401057346d07fa99bee7a22
#
_cell.length_a   1.000
_cell.length_b   1.000
_cell.length_c   1.000
_cell.angle_alpha   90.00
_cell.angle_beta   90.00
_cell.angle_gamma   90.00
#
_symmetry.space_group_name_H-M   'P 1'
#
loop_
_entity.id
_entity.type
_entity.pdbx_description
1 polymer ?
#
loop_
_entity_poly.entity_id
_entity_poly.type
_entity_poly.pdbx_seq_one_letter_code
_entity_poly.pdbx_strand_id
1 'polypeptide(L)'
;MKGLKIVVLANQVPDTRNVGKDAMKADGTVNRAALPAIFNPEDLNALEQALRIKDKIEGTTVHILTMGPGRAAEIIREAMYRGADGGYLLSDRAFAGSDTLATSYALACALRNLQTDLLICGRQAIDGDTAQVGPQVAEKLGLPQVTYAEDILDITAGKITIKRRLERGIEVVECPVPCVVTVNGSAAPCRPRNARYVMKYKYARATQEMQDADEDYFNLLQERPYLKITEWSVNDITCEAQELGLSGSPTKVKNIESVVFQAKEAKVLEPSDTAIDEMMKELIVNHTVG
;
A
#
# COMPACT_ATOMS: atom_id res chain seq x y z
N MET A 1 -16.41 -23.79 -3.19
CA MET A 1 -16.42 -22.44 -3.83
C MET A 1 -15.31 -22.43 -4.87
N LYS A 2 -15.48 -21.77 -6.03
CA LYS A 2 -14.39 -21.59 -6.98
C LYS A 2 -13.35 -20.66 -6.36
N GLY A 3 -12.05 -20.93 -6.58
CA GLY A 3 -10.98 -20.06 -6.10
C GLY A 3 -11.13 -18.62 -6.61
N LEU A 4 -10.73 -17.67 -5.80
CA LEU A 4 -10.86 -16.22 -6.07
C LEU A 4 -9.55 -15.67 -6.67
N LYS A 5 -9.69 -14.68 -7.54
CA LYS A 5 -8.57 -13.84 -7.98
C LYS A 5 -8.52 -12.59 -7.14
N ILE A 6 -7.56 -12.51 -6.23
CA ILE A 6 -7.37 -11.38 -5.32
C ILE A 6 -6.19 -10.54 -5.82
N VAL A 7 -6.39 -9.24 -5.94
CA VAL A 7 -5.32 -8.29 -6.17
C VAL A 7 -5.15 -7.42 -4.92
N VAL A 8 -3.92 -7.31 -4.45
CA VAL A 8 -3.56 -6.41 -3.37
C VAL A 8 -2.84 -5.21 -3.99
N LEU A 9 -3.43 -4.01 -3.82
CA LEU A 9 -2.71 -2.78 -4.12
C LEU A 9 -1.70 -2.53 -3.02
N ALA A 10 -0.45 -2.30 -3.39
CA ALA A 10 0.61 -2.05 -2.43
C ALA A 10 1.52 -0.93 -2.90
N ASN A 11 1.97 -0.11 -1.96
CA ASN A 11 2.86 1.01 -2.22
C ASN A 11 4.22 0.80 -1.55
N GLN A 12 5.28 1.17 -2.26
CA GLN A 12 6.61 1.31 -1.70
C GLN A 12 6.77 2.74 -1.17
N VAL A 13 7.01 2.86 0.13
CA VAL A 13 7.08 4.14 0.84
C VAL A 13 8.45 4.35 1.49
N PRO A 14 8.90 5.60 1.70
CA PRO A 14 10.07 5.85 2.53
C PRO A 14 9.83 5.41 3.98
N ASP A 15 10.81 4.80 4.61
CA ASP A 15 10.74 4.48 6.04
C ASP A 15 10.90 5.75 6.88
N THR A 16 9.76 6.31 7.28
CA THR A 16 9.71 7.52 8.11
C THR A 16 9.93 7.25 9.60
N ARG A 17 10.00 5.98 10.02
CA ARG A 17 10.21 5.58 11.42
C ARG A 17 11.68 5.44 11.80
N ASN A 18 12.54 5.08 10.83
CA ASN A 18 13.97 4.86 11.02
C ASN A 18 14.78 5.97 10.34
N VAL A 19 14.61 7.21 10.80
CA VAL A 19 15.34 8.36 10.27
C VAL A 19 16.75 8.36 10.88
N GLY A 20 17.72 7.77 10.16
CA GLY A 20 19.14 7.82 10.54
C GLY A 20 19.74 9.23 10.37
N LYS A 21 20.93 9.44 10.91
CA LYS A 21 21.63 10.74 10.82
C LYS A 21 21.86 11.20 9.37
N ASP A 22 22.07 10.27 8.45
CA ASP A 22 22.28 10.53 7.01
C ASP A 22 20.98 10.90 6.26
N ALA A 23 19.83 10.69 6.88
CA ALA A 23 18.54 11.04 6.33
C ALA A 23 18.18 12.54 6.55
N MET A 24 18.99 13.26 7.31
CA MET A 24 18.81 14.70 7.52
C MET A 24 19.75 15.49 6.60
N LYS A 25 19.19 16.44 5.86
CA LYS A 25 19.99 17.40 5.10
C LYS A 25 20.62 18.43 6.04
N ALA A 26 21.64 19.15 5.56
CA ALA A 26 22.33 20.19 6.33
C ALA A 26 21.39 21.34 6.76
N ASP A 27 20.28 21.54 6.05
CA ASP A 27 19.24 22.53 6.35
C ASP A 27 18.19 22.03 7.37
N GLY A 28 18.38 20.82 7.94
CA GLY A 28 17.45 20.21 8.90
C GLY A 28 16.24 19.52 8.27
N THR A 29 16.12 19.46 6.95
CA THR A 29 15.03 18.76 6.26
C THR A 29 15.36 17.28 6.03
N VAL A 30 14.34 16.43 5.96
CA VAL A 30 14.52 15.00 5.71
C VAL A 30 14.85 14.76 4.23
N ASN A 31 15.96 14.07 3.97
CA ASN A 31 16.32 13.59 2.65
C ASN A 31 15.56 12.28 2.36
N ARG A 32 14.35 12.37 1.83
CA ARG A 32 13.51 11.21 1.52
C ARG A 32 14.18 10.22 0.57
N ALA A 33 15.08 10.67 -0.28
CA ALA A 33 15.82 9.81 -1.20
C ALA A 33 16.87 8.94 -0.50
N ALA A 34 17.34 9.35 0.69
CA ALA A 34 18.27 8.59 1.51
C ALA A 34 17.58 7.64 2.50
N LEU A 35 16.24 7.72 2.64
CA LEU A 35 15.50 6.79 3.47
C LEU A 35 15.38 5.42 2.77
N PRO A 36 15.54 4.31 3.52
CA PRO A 36 15.19 3.01 3.01
C PRO A 36 13.74 2.99 2.51
N ALA A 37 13.51 2.37 1.36
CA ALA A 37 12.16 2.16 0.87
C ALA A 37 11.62 0.86 1.46
N ILE A 38 10.40 0.91 2.00
CA ILE A 38 9.75 -0.23 2.64
C ILE A 38 8.37 -0.49 2.02
N PHE A 39 7.86 -1.68 2.25
CA PHE A 39 6.46 -2.00 2.01
C PHE A 39 5.58 -1.19 2.96
N ASN A 40 4.56 -0.50 2.45
CA ASN A 40 3.65 0.26 3.30
C ASN A 40 3.00 -0.66 4.37
N PRO A 41 3.07 -0.30 5.66
CA PRO A 41 2.62 -1.18 6.74
C PRO A 41 1.14 -1.60 6.65
N GLU A 42 0.24 -0.69 6.28
CA GLU A 42 -1.18 -1.03 6.14
C GLU A 42 -1.45 -1.93 4.92
N ASP A 43 -0.63 -1.84 3.87
CA ASP A 43 -0.71 -2.76 2.73
C ASP A 43 -0.20 -4.16 3.09
N LEU A 44 0.72 -4.27 4.06
CA LEU A 44 1.08 -5.58 4.63
C LEU A 44 -0.09 -6.20 5.40
N ASN A 45 -0.87 -5.41 6.16
CA ASN A 45 -2.09 -5.91 6.79
C ASN A 45 -3.11 -6.38 5.73
N ALA A 46 -3.23 -5.63 4.63
CA ALA A 46 -4.08 -5.99 3.50
C ALA A 46 -3.63 -7.31 2.84
N LEU A 47 -2.32 -7.49 2.65
CA LEU A 47 -1.75 -8.73 2.15
C LEU A 47 -2.08 -9.91 3.06
N GLU A 48 -1.99 -9.76 4.39
CA GLU A 48 -2.34 -10.83 5.32
C GLU A 48 -3.81 -11.24 5.19
N GLN A 49 -4.74 -10.28 5.05
CA GLN A 49 -6.15 -10.61 4.82
C GLN A 49 -6.33 -11.43 3.53
N ALA A 50 -5.65 -11.06 2.45
CA ALA A 50 -5.68 -11.80 1.19
C ALA A 50 -5.10 -13.22 1.33
N LEU A 51 -3.98 -13.38 2.04
CA LEU A 51 -3.33 -14.67 2.25
C LEU A 51 -4.17 -15.58 3.16
N ARG A 52 -4.86 -15.04 4.16
CA ARG A 52 -5.79 -15.80 5.01
C ARG A 52 -6.99 -16.32 4.22
N ILE A 53 -7.48 -15.58 3.24
CA ILE A 53 -8.53 -16.07 2.32
C ILE A 53 -7.97 -17.19 1.44
N LYS A 54 -6.76 -17.00 0.88
CA LYS A 54 -6.09 -18.02 0.07
C LYS A 54 -5.89 -19.33 0.82
N ASP A 55 -5.53 -19.25 2.11
CA ASP A 55 -5.35 -20.44 2.95
C ASP A 55 -6.66 -21.20 3.20
N LYS A 56 -7.81 -20.50 3.18
CA LYS A 56 -9.13 -21.09 3.45
C LYS A 56 -9.85 -21.60 2.19
N ILE A 57 -9.62 -20.95 1.04
CA ILE A 57 -10.34 -21.22 -0.21
C ILE A 57 -9.36 -21.75 -1.27
N GLU A 58 -9.44 -23.04 -1.55
CA GLU A 58 -8.57 -23.69 -2.53
C GLU A 58 -8.73 -23.07 -3.92
N GLY A 59 -7.62 -22.96 -4.66
CA GLY A 59 -7.57 -22.36 -5.99
C GLY A 59 -7.58 -20.83 -5.99
N THR A 60 -7.58 -20.19 -4.81
CA THR A 60 -7.43 -18.72 -4.71
C THR A 60 -6.01 -18.27 -5.06
N THR A 61 -5.89 -17.23 -5.85
CA THR A 61 -4.63 -16.59 -6.20
C THR A 61 -4.55 -15.17 -5.65
N VAL A 62 -3.36 -14.79 -5.19
CA VAL A 62 -3.07 -13.45 -4.64
C VAL A 62 -1.94 -12.81 -5.43
N HIS A 63 -2.22 -11.70 -6.09
CA HIS A 63 -1.23 -10.93 -6.84
C HIS A 63 -1.12 -9.51 -6.29
N ILE A 64 0.06 -8.94 -6.39
CA ILE A 64 0.32 -7.55 -6.03
C ILE A 64 0.20 -6.68 -7.28
N LEU A 65 -0.42 -5.52 -7.16
CA LEU A 65 -0.31 -4.44 -8.14
C LEU A 65 0.31 -3.23 -7.44
N THR A 66 1.44 -2.78 -7.95
CA THR A 66 2.12 -1.58 -7.47
C THR A 66 2.44 -0.64 -8.62
N MET A 67 2.36 0.66 -8.38
CA MET A 67 2.79 1.69 -9.32
C MET A 67 4.02 2.40 -8.76
N GLY A 68 5.10 2.42 -9.55
CA GLY A 68 6.35 3.04 -9.10
C GLY A 68 7.52 2.81 -10.05
N PRO A 69 8.71 3.30 -9.69
CA PRO A 69 9.93 3.01 -10.44
C PRO A 69 10.31 1.53 -10.34
N GLY A 70 11.21 1.05 -11.21
CA GLY A 70 11.65 -0.35 -11.27
C GLY A 70 11.99 -0.98 -9.92
N ARG A 71 12.61 -0.20 -8.99
CA ARG A 71 12.90 -0.66 -7.63
C ARG A 71 11.66 -1.09 -6.82
N ALA A 72 10.46 -0.65 -7.20
CA ALA A 72 9.23 -1.06 -6.52
C ALA A 72 8.89 -2.55 -6.74
N ALA A 73 9.56 -3.25 -7.68
CA ALA A 73 9.51 -4.71 -7.80
C ALA A 73 9.89 -5.43 -6.50
N GLU A 74 10.66 -4.78 -5.62
CA GLU A 74 11.05 -5.33 -4.32
C GLU A 74 9.85 -5.67 -3.44
N ILE A 75 8.82 -4.82 -3.39
CA ILE A 75 7.64 -5.13 -2.58
C ILE A 75 6.82 -6.28 -3.15
N ILE A 76 6.88 -6.52 -4.46
CA ILE A 76 6.26 -7.71 -5.07
C ILE A 76 7.00 -8.96 -4.59
N ARG A 77 8.34 -8.97 -4.62
CA ARG A 77 9.16 -10.08 -4.07
C ARG A 77 8.87 -10.31 -2.59
N GLU A 78 8.80 -9.24 -1.81
CA GLU A 78 8.43 -9.29 -0.39
C GLU A 78 7.08 -9.98 -0.14
N ALA A 79 6.08 -9.68 -0.96
CA ALA A 79 4.79 -10.34 -0.89
C ALA A 79 4.88 -11.81 -1.30
N MET A 80 5.64 -12.13 -2.37
CA MET A 80 5.88 -13.51 -2.82
C MET A 80 6.58 -14.33 -1.74
N TYR A 81 7.51 -13.75 -0.96
CA TYR A 81 8.15 -14.41 0.19
C TYR A 81 7.17 -14.77 1.31
N ARG A 82 5.99 -14.13 1.35
CA ARG A 82 4.93 -14.38 2.33
C ARG A 82 3.80 -15.28 1.79
N GLY A 83 3.78 -15.54 0.49
CA GLY A 83 2.83 -16.47 -0.12
C GLY A 83 1.97 -15.92 -1.25
N ALA A 84 2.20 -14.69 -1.71
CA ALA A 84 1.62 -14.19 -2.95
C ALA A 84 2.15 -14.99 -4.16
N ASP A 85 1.35 -15.08 -5.20
CA ASP A 85 1.65 -15.89 -6.40
C ASP A 85 2.51 -15.12 -7.42
N GLY A 86 2.50 -13.80 -7.34
CA GLY A 86 3.24 -12.91 -8.23
C GLY A 86 2.75 -11.47 -8.11
N GLY A 87 3.05 -10.66 -9.13
CA GLY A 87 2.57 -9.29 -9.16
C GLY A 87 2.84 -8.58 -10.46
N TYR A 88 2.28 -7.38 -10.51
CA TYR A 88 2.35 -6.46 -11.64
C TYR A 88 2.96 -5.16 -11.18
N LEU A 89 4.03 -4.74 -11.82
CA LEU A 89 4.66 -3.44 -11.64
C LEU A 89 4.18 -2.51 -12.75
N LEU A 90 3.43 -1.47 -12.39
CA LEU A 90 3.04 -0.41 -13.31
C LEU A 90 4.13 0.67 -13.27
N SER A 91 4.98 0.72 -14.30
CA SER A 91 6.17 1.58 -14.32
C SER A 91 6.33 2.25 -15.67
N ASP A 92 6.19 3.58 -15.67
CA ASP A 92 6.43 4.45 -16.81
C ASP A 92 6.71 5.88 -16.33
N ARG A 93 7.47 6.65 -17.11
CA ARG A 93 7.67 8.08 -16.86
C ARG A 93 6.37 8.88 -16.94
N ALA A 94 5.39 8.41 -17.73
CA ALA A 94 4.08 9.03 -17.84
C ALA A 94 3.31 9.05 -16.50
N PHE A 95 3.62 8.16 -15.56
CA PHE A 95 3.01 8.12 -14.23
C PHE A 95 3.69 9.03 -13.20
N ALA A 96 4.82 9.63 -13.56
CA ALA A 96 5.60 10.44 -12.62
C ALA A 96 4.84 11.70 -12.17
N GLY A 97 4.89 11.98 -10.86
CA GLY A 97 4.23 13.14 -10.28
C GLY A 97 2.71 13.03 -10.13
N SER A 98 2.16 11.82 -10.26
CA SER A 98 0.75 11.56 -10.00
C SER A 98 0.36 11.90 -8.57
N ASP A 99 -0.74 12.64 -8.41
CA ASP A 99 -1.47 12.73 -7.16
C ASP A 99 -2.38 11.51 -6.95
N THR A 100 -3.25 11.52 -5.95
CA THR A 100 -4.14 10.39 -5.68
C THR A 100 -5.14 10.13 -6.82
N LEU A 101 -5.59 11.17 -7.51
CA LEU A 101 -6.55 11.04 -8.60
C LEU A 101 -5.92 10.39 -9.83
N ALA A 102 -4.76 10.87 -10.29
CA ALA A 102 -4.02 10.29 -11.40
C ALA A 102 -3.51 8.88 -11.07
N THR A 103 -3.06 8.64 -9.82
CA THR A 103 -2.66 7.31 -9.33
C THR A 103 -3.83 6.33 -9.39
N SER A 104 -4.98 6.69 -8.86
CA SER A 104 -6.17 5.82 -8.86
C SER A 104 -6.68 5.54 -10.28
N TYR A 105 -6.53 6.50 -11.20
CA TYR A 105 -6.88 6.30 -12.60
C TYR A 105 -5.97 5.27 -13.27
N ALA A 106 -4.66 5.43 -13.16
CA ALA A 106 -3.69 4.49 -13.73
C ALA A 106 -3.88 3.06 -13.18
N LEU A 107 -4.09 2.93 -11.85
CA LEU A 107 -4.36 1.65 -11.21
C LEU A 107 -5.68 1.04 -11.68
N ALA A 108 -6.75 1.83 -11.83
CA ALA A 108 -8.03 1.34 -12.34
C ALA A 108 -7.92 0.86 -13.80
N CYS A 109 -7.15 1.56 -14.64
CA CYS A 109 -6.87 1.12 -16.01
C CYS A 109 -6.13 -0.23 -16.05
N ALA A 110 -5.13 -0.42 -15.19
CA ALA A 110 -4.43 -1.69 -15.06
C ALA A 110 -5.35 -2.82 -14.54
N LEU A 111 -6.18 -2.53 -13.55
CA LEU A 111 -7.11 -3.50 -12.95
C LEU A 111 -8.19 -4.01 -13.92
N ARG A 112 -8.61 -3.19 -14.91
CA ARG A 112 -9.54 -3.63 -15.95
C ARG A 112 -9.00 -4.82 -16.76
N ASN A 113 -7.68 -4.97 -16.86
CA ASN A 113 -7.04 -6.10 -17.53
C ASN A 113 -6.97 -7.37 -16.66
N LEU A 114 -7.23 -7.30 -15.35
CA LEU A 114 -6.95 -8.39 -14.41
C LEU A 114 -8.16 -9.26 -14.04
N GLN A 115 -9.38 -8.84 -14.36
CA GLN A 115 -10.61 -9.58 -13.98
C GLN A 115 -10.58 -10.03 -12.51
N THR A 116 -10.45 -9.07 -11.60
CA THR A 116 -10.28 -9.29 -10.17
C THR A 116 -11.62 -9.54 -9.48
N ASP A 117 -11.71 -10.59 -8.65
CA ASP A 117 -12.89 -10.86 -7.82
C ASP A 117 -12.88 -10.00 -6.55
N LEU A 118 -11.70 -9.77 -5.96
CA LEU A 118 -11.55 -9.00 -4.73
C LEU A 118 -10.30 -8.12 -4.81
N LEU A 119 -10.49 -6.83 -4.61
CA LEU A 119 -9.40 -5.86 -4.49
C LEU A 119 -9.21 -5.49 -3.02
N ILE A 120 -8.01 -5.65 -2.50
CA ILE A 120 -7.68 -5.30 -1.11
C ILE A 120 -6.51 -4.33 -1.12
N CYS A 121 -6.53 -3.30 -0.28
CA CYS A 121 -5.43 -2.37 -0.08
C CYS A 121 -5.38 -1.91 1.38
N GLY A 122 -4.28 -1.34 1.80
CA GLY A 122 -4.23 -0.59 3.05
C GLY A 122 -5.17 0.62 3.00
N ARG A 123 -5.58 1.11 4.15
CA ARG A 123 -6.40 2.31 4.26
C ARG A 123 -5.67 3.51 3.68
N GLN A 124 -4.37 3.64 3.98
CA GLN A 124 -3.53 4.75 3.53
C GLN A 124 -2.04 4.37 3.47
N ALA A 125 -1.27 5.18 2.75
CA ALA A 125 0.19 5.13 2.77
C ALA A 125 0.74 6.08 3.83
N ILE A 126 1.80 5.67 4.56
CA ILE A 126 2.40 6.44 5.66
C ILE A 126 3.15 7.71 5.23
N ASP A 127 3.39 7.88 3.94
CA ASP A 127 4.08 9.05 3.38
C ASP A 127 3.13 10.15 2.91
N GLY A 128 1.90 9.80 2.55
CA GLY A 128 0.90 10.75 2.03
C GLY A 128 -0.31 10.95 2.92
N ASP A 129 -0.66 9.97 3.76
CA ASP A 129 -1.76 9.98 4.74
C ASP A 129 -3.14 10.44 4.21
N THR A 130 -3.40 10.27 2.89
CA THR A 130 -4.62 10.78 2.26
C THR A 130 -5.81 9.83 2.36
N ALA A 131 -5.59 8.53 2.49
CA ALA A 131 -6.62 7.47 2.50
C ALA A 131 -7.59 7.51 1.29
N GLN A 132 -7.16 8.00 0.13
CA GLN A 132 -8.01 8.28 -1.02
C GLN A 132 -7.93 7.24 -2.14
N VAL A 133 -6.76 6.61 -2.35
CA VAL A 133 -6.52 5.78 -3.55
C VAL A 133 -7.46 4.60 -3.63
N GLY A 134 -7.67 3.84 -2.54
CA GLY A 134 -8.59 2.70 -2.51
C GLY A 134 -10.03 3.08 -2.91
N PRO A 135 -10.65 4.05 -2.21
CA PRO A 135 -11.98 4.55 -2.56
C PRO A 135 -12.10 5.11 -3.99
N GLN A 136 -11.10 5.85 -4.46
CA GLN A 136 -11.11 6.39 -5.83
C GLN A 136 -11.00 5.28 -6.88
N VAL A 137 -10.21 4.22 -6.64
CA VAL A 137 -10.16 3.05 -7.51
C VAL A 137 -11.50 2.34 -7.55
N ALA A 138 -12.17 2.17 -6.41
CA ALA A 138 -13.50 1.57 -6.34
C ALA A 138 -14.49 2.32 -7.21
N GLU A 139 -14.55 3.66 -7.08
CA GLU A 139 -15.41 4.53 -7.87
C GLU A 139 -15.12 4.42 -9.38
N LYS A 140 -13.84 4.48 -9.78
CA LYS A 140 -13.43 4.37 -11.20
C LYS A 140 -13.73 3.00 -11.83
N LEU A 141 -13.86 1.96 -11.00
CA LEU A 141 -14.23 0.61 -11.43
C LEU A 141 -15.73 0.34 -11.31
N GLY A 142 -16.51 1.25 -10.70
CA GLY A 142 -17.93 1.05 -10.39
C GLY A 142 -18.17 -0.10 -9.42
N LEU A 143 -17.23 -0.34 -8.49
CA LEU A 143 -17.30 -1.44 -7.53
C LEU A 143 -17.76 -0.93 -6.15
N PRO A 144 -18.58 -1.72 -5.43
CA PRO A 144 -18.86 -1.46 -4.04
C PRO A 144 -17.57 -1.53 -3.21
N GLN A 145 -17.54 -0.78 -2.10
CA GLN A 145 -16.37 -0.73 -1.24
C GLN A 145 -16.71 -0.83 0.24
N VAL A 146 -15.81 -1.44 1.00
CA VAL A 146 -15.83 -1.43 2.47
C VAL A 146 -14.51 -0.90 2.98
N THR A 147 -14.58 0.21 3.72
CA THR A 147 -13.40 0.88 4.27
C THR A 147 -13.17 0.52 5.74
N TYR A 148 -11.94 0.72 6.22
CA TYR A 148 -11.55 0.47 7.62
C TYR A 148 -11.72 -0.98 8.08
N ALA A 149 -11.58 -1.95 7.18
CA ALA A 149 -11.68 -3.37 7.52
C ALA A 149 -10.61 -3.76 8.55
N GLU A 150 -11.05 -4.45 9.61
CA GLU A 150 -10.18 -5.01 10.64
C GLU A 150 -10.00 -6.53 10.43
N ASP A 151 -11.04 -7.21 9.96
CA ASP A 151 -10.99 -8.64 9.65
C ASP A 151 -12.02 -9.03 8.59
N ILE A 152 -11.64 -9.95 7.71
CA ILE A 152 -12.55 -10.58 6.77
C ILE A 152 -13.01 -11.89 7.40
N LEU A 153 -14.28 -11.90 7.85
CA LEU A 153 -14.82 -13.00 8.64
C LEU A 153 -15.20 -14.21 7.78
N ASP A 154 -15.89 -13.96 6.67
CA ASP A 154 -16.40 -15.01 5.79
C ASP A 154 -16.56 -14.54 4.35
N ILE A 155 -16.51 -15.51 3.41
CA ILE A 155 -16.81 -15.30 2.00
C ILE A 155 -17.68 -16.45 1.54
N THR A 156 -18.93 -16.19 1.22
CA THR A 156 -19.90 -17.20 0.78
C THR A 156 -20.79 -16.67 -0.34
N ALA A 157 -21.11 -17.52 -1.31
CA ALA A 157 -22.14 -17.29 -2.32
C ALA A 157 -22.11 -15.90 -3.01
N GLY A 158 -20.92 -15.37 -3.29
CA GLY A 158 -20.78 -14.06 -3.96
C GLY A 158 -20.89 -12.86 -3.02
N LYS A 159 -20.80 -13.10 -1.71
CA LYS A 159 -20.76 -12.05 -0.69
C LYS A 159 -19.56 -12.23 0.23
N ILE A 160 -19.08 -11.12 0.79
CA ILE A 160 -18.01 -11.04 1.77
C ILE A 160 -18.55 -10.37 3.05
N THR A 161 -18.28 -10.98 4.19
CA THR A 161 -18.63 -10.45 5.52
C THR A 161 -17.38 -9.86 6.16
N ILE A 162 -17.42 -8.59 6.47
CA ILE A 162 -16.28 -7.81 6.93
C ILE A 162 -16.59 -7.15 8.27
N LYS A 163 -15.68 -7.32 9.22
CA LYS A 163 -15.62 -6.54 10.46
C LYS A 163 -14.81 -5.29 10.20
N ARG A 164 -15.40 -4.12 10.39
CA ARG A 164 -14.74 -2.82 10.23
C ARG A 164 -14.73 -2.04 11.56
N ARG A 165 -13.69 -1.25 11.74
CA ARG A 165 -13.51 -0.40 12.93
C ARG A 165 -13.70 1.06 12.54
N LEU A 166 -14.66 1.72 13.19
CA LEU A 166 -14.91 3.15 13.09
C LEU A 166 -14.54 3.84 14.40
N GLU A 167 -14.55 5.15 14.43
CA GLU A 167 -14.24 5.94 15.63
C GLU A 167 -15.13 5.59 16.80
N ARG A 168 -16.42 5.35 16.56
CA ARG A 168 -17.44 5.10 17.61
C ARG A 168 -17.77 3.63 17.83
N GLY A 169 -17.04 2.71 17.21
CA GLY A 169 -17.31 1.30 17.40
C GLY A 169 -16.92 0.38 16.26
N ILE A 170 -17.51 -0.79 16.28
CA ILE A 170 -17.26 -1.87 15.32
C ILE A 170 -18.57 -2.16 14.60
N GLU A 171 -18.48 -2.34 13.29
CA GLU A 171 -19.58 -2.81 12.44
C GLU A 171 -19.21 -4.12 11.77
N VAL A 172 -20.20 -4.96 11.56
CA VAL A 172 -20.09 -6.13 10.67
C VAL A 172 -21.02 -5.90 9.49
N VAL A 173 -20.43 -5.88 8.29
CA VAL A 173 -21.15 -5.55 7.06
C VAL A 173 -21.00 -6.67 6.05
N GLU A 174 -22.03 -6.89 5.23
CA GLU A 174 -21.97 -7.72 4.04
C GLU A 174 -21.83 -6.85 2.80
N CYS A 175 -20.97 -7.30 1.87
CA CYS A 175 -20.74 -6.64 0.60
C CYS A 175 -20.79 -7.69 -0.53
N PRO A 176 -21.41 -7.38 -1.70
CA PRO A 176 -21.31 -8.28 -2.84
C PRO A 176 -19.88 -8.31 -3.39
N VAL A 177 -19.50 -9.43 -3.99
CA VAL A 177 -18.24 -9.62 -4.72
C VAL A 177 -18.58 -9.54 -6.22
N PRO A 178 -17.83 -8.79 -7.06
CA PRO A 178 -16.55 -8.14 -6.77
C PRO A 178 -16.68 -6.84 -5.96
N CYS A 179 -15.69 -6.56 -5.11
CA CYS A 179 -15.64 -5.34 -4.31
C CYS A 179 -14.22 -4.91 -3.96
N VAL A 180 -14.10 -3.70 -3.40
CA VAL A 180 -12.85 -3.13 -2.88
C VAL A 180 -12.90 -3.07 -1.35
N VAL A 181 -11.83 -3.50 -0.70
CA VAL A 181 -11.70 -3.47 0.76
C VAL A 181 -10.45 -2.68 1.14
N THR A 182 -10.60 -1.65 1.98
CA THR A 182 -9.44 -0.97 2.57
C THR A 182 -9.25 -1.43 4.01
N VAL A 183 -8.04 -1.89 4.32
CA VAL A 183 -7.68 -2.53 5.58
C VAL A 183 -7.03 -1.54 6.52
N ASN A 184 -7.52 -1.49 7.75
CA ASN A 184 -6.99 -0.62 8.81
C ASN A 184 -5.72 -1.22 9.42
N GLY A 185 -4.82 -0.36 9.90
CA GLY A 185 -3.61 -0.77 10.63
C GLY A 185 -3.85 -1.55 11.93
N SER A 186 -5.09 -1.55 12.46
CA SER A 186 -5.48 -2.42 13.60
C SER A 186 -5.76 -3.87 13.21
N ALA A 187 -5.79 -4.19 11.90
CA ALA A 187 -5.93 -5.57 11.43
C ALA A 187 -4.71 -6.42 11.78
N ALA A 188 -4.85 -7.73 11.67
CA ALA A 188 -3.77 -8.66 11.97
C ALA A 188 -2.47 -8.30 11.20
N PRO A 189 -1.30 -8.31 11.87
CA PRO A 189 -0.02 -8.07 11.21
C PRO A 189 0.27 -9.17 10.18
N CYS A 190 0.99 -8.78 9.12
CA CYS A 190 1.36 -9.74 8.10
C CYS A 190 2.32 -10.81 8.63
N ARG A 191 2.10 -12.05 8.19
CA ARG A 191 2.98 -13.19 8.47
C ARG A 191 4.42 -12.93 8.05
N PRO A 192 5.42 -13.53 8.72
CA PRO A 192 6.84 -13.40 8.34
C PRO A 192 7.11 -14.06 6.97
N ARG A 193 8.26 -13.73 6.38
CA ARG A 193 8.77 -14.38 5.17
C ARG A 193 8.96 -15.89 5.43
N ASN A 194 8.54 -16.69 4.48
CA ASN A 194 8.73 -18.13 4.51
C ASN A 194 10.03 -18.50 3.79
N ALA A 195 10.95 -19.20 4.46
CA ALA A 195 12.26 -19.57 3.90
C ALA A 195 12.15 -20.31 2.56
N ARG A 196 11.14 -21.19 2.40
CA ARG A 196 10.89 -21.91 1.14
C ARG A 196 10.54 -20.94 0.00
N TYR A 197 9.69 -19.94 0.27
CA TYR A 197 9.33 -18.95 -0.73
C TYR A 197 10.47 -17.98 -1.02
N VAL A 198 11.25 -17.58 -0.01
CA VAL A 198 12.47 -16.80 -0.24
C VAL A 198 13.41 -17.54 -1.18
N MET A 199 13.70 -18.83 -0.93
CA MET A 199 14.56 -19.63 -1.81
C MET A 199 13.99 -19.80 -3.21
N LYS A 200 12.64 -19.87 -3.35
CA LYS A 200 11.98 -19.99 -4.65
C LYS A 200 12.05 -18.70 -5.46
N TYR A 201 11.85 -17.56 -4.83
CA TYR A 201 11.59 -16.28 -5.52
C TYR A 201 12.70 -15.23 -5.39
N LYS A 202 13.82 -15.51 -4.71
CA LYS A 202 14.92 -14.55 -4.51
C LYS A 202 15.52 -14.00 -5.81
N TYR A 203 15.36 -14.72 -6.90
CA TYR A 203 15.82 -14.31 -8.23
C TYR A 203 14.71 -13.74 -9.11
N ALA A 204 13.50 -13.53 -8.57
CA ALA A 204 12.43 -12.90 -9.34
C ALA A 204 12.79 -11.45 -9.68
N ARG A 205 12.62 -11.04 -10.94
CA ARG A 205 12.95 -9.69 -11.42
C ARG A 205 11.88 -9.14 -12.36
N ALA A 206 11.73 -7.83 -12.34
CA ALA A 206 10.99 -7.07 -13.34
C ALA A 206 11.87 -6.78 -14.56
N THR A 207 11.29 -6.39 -15.68
CA THR A 207 12.01 -6.16 -16.93
C THR A 207 13.12 -5.13 -16.81
N GLN A 208 12.89 -4.03 -16.08
CA GLN A 208 13.92 -3.01 -15.84
C GLN A 208 15.11 -3.54 -15.04
N GLU A 209 14.91 -4.50 -14.15
CA GLU A 209 15.97 -5.12 -13.36
C GLU A 209 16.79 -6.17 -14.14
N MET A 210 16.37 -6.48 -15.37
CA MET A 210 17.05 -7.46 -16.23
C MET A 210 18.05 -6.81 -17.21
N GLN A 211 18.14 -5.49 -17.26
CA GLN A 211 18.98 -4.79 -18.22
C GLN A 211 20.47 -5.16 -18.10
N ASP A 212 20.92 -5.44 -16.87
CA ASP A 212 22.29 -5.86 -16.58
C ASP A 212 22.39 -7.37 -16.26
N ALA A 213 21.38 -8.17 -16.65
CA ALA A 213 21.38 -9.60 -16.40
C ALA A 213 22.29 -10.32 -17.38
N ASP A 214 23.01 -11.35 -16.90
CA ASP A 214 23.84 -12.23 -17.68
C ASP A 214 23.03 -13.33 -18.39
N GLU A 215 23.69 -14.07 -19.29
CA GLU A 215 23.09 -15.17 -20.04
C GLU A 215 22.56 -16.28 -19.10
N ASP A 216 23.24 -16.54 -18.00
CA ASP A 216 22.84 -17.56 -17.02
C ASP A 216 21.50 -17.20 -16.38
N TYR A 217 21.24 -15.91 -16.13
CA TYR A 217 19.96 -15.48 -15.62
C TYR A 217 18.82 -15.66 -16.64
N PHE A 218 19.06 -15.39 -17.91
CA PHE A 218 18.05 -15.61 -18.94
C PHE A 218 17.72 -17.10 -19.12
N ASN A 219 18.71 -17.98 -19.04
CA ASN A 219 18.51 -19.42 -19.05
C ASN A 219 17.67 -19.87 -17.84
N LEU A 220 18.00 -19.36 -16.64
CA LEU A 220 17.23 -19.61 -15.42
C LEU A 220 15.77 -19.17 -15.56
N LEU A 221 15.52 -18.03 -16.20
CA LEU A 221 14.17 -17.50 -16.40
C LEU A 221 13.36 -18.37 -17.38
N GLN A 222 14.00 -18.93 -18.42
CA GLN A 222 13.35 -19.88 -19.33
C GLN A 222 12.94 -21.18 -18.61
N GLU A 223 13.80 -21.70 -17.75
CA GLU A 223 13.50 -22.88 -16.92
C GLU A 223 12.44 -22.60 -15.86
N ARG A 224 12.39 -21.37 -15.34
CA ARG A 224 11.54 -20.96 -14.19
C ARG A 224 10.77 -19.69 -14.51
N PRO A 225 9.75 -19.75 -15.39
CA PRO A 225 8.98 -18.57 -15.81
C PRO A 225 8.30 -17.81 -14.66
N TYR A 226 8.06 -18.48 -13.53
CA TYR A 226 7.49 -17.88 -12.33
C TYR A 226 8.40 -16.85 -11.64
N LEU A 227 9.67 -16.72 -12.07
CA LEU A 227 10.60 -15.69 -11.61
C LEU A 227 10.39 -14.35 -12.34
N LYS A 228 9.58 -14.31 -13.40
CA LYS A 228 9.28 -13.07 -14.10
C LYS A 228 8.22 -12.28 -13.34
N ILE A 229 8.57 -11.10 -12.84
CA ILE A 229 7.62 -10.10 -12.38
C ILE A 229 7.09 -9.37 -13.62
N THR A 230 5.77 -9.34 -13.79
CA THR A 230 5.15 -8.67 -14.94
C THR A 230 5.28 -7.16 -14.75
N GLU A 231 5.86 -6.50 -15.73
CA GLU A 231 5.98 -5.05 -15.76
C GLU A 231 5.10 -4.51 -16.90
N TRP A 232 4.31 -3.49 -16.57
CA TRP A 232 3.43 -2.79 -17.50
C TRP A 232 3.82 -1.32 -17.61
N SER A 233 3.86 -0.84 -18.82
CA SER A 233 3.99 0.56 -19.20
C SER A 233 2.63 1.19 -19.51
N VAL A 234 2.61 2.43 -19.91
CA VAL A 234 1.42 3.10 -20.44
C VAL A 234 0.84 2.40 -21.67
N ASN A 235 1.67 1.69 -22.45
CA ASN A 235 1.23 0.98 -23.64
C ASN A 235 0.54 -0.36 -23.37
N ASP A 236 0.68 -0.88 -22.16
CA ASP A 236 0.10 -2.16 -21.75
C ASP A 236 -1.29 -2.00 -21.11
N ILE A 237 -1.72 -0.77 -20.89
CA ILE A 237 -3.02 -0.42 -20.28
C ILE A 237 -3.79 0.53 -21.20
N THR A 238 -5.12 0.39 -21.24
CA THR A 238 -5.97 1.34 -21.97
C THR A 238 -6.24 2.56 -21.10
N CYS A 239 -5.61 3.68 -21.40
CA CYS A 239 -5.73 4.91 -20.63
C CYS A 239 -5.61 6.18 -21.50
N GLU A 240 -6.14 7.28 -20.98
CA GLU A 240 -6.01 8.61 -21.58
C GLU A 240 -4.77 9.31 -21.01
N ALA A 241 -3.80 9.68 -21.87
CA ALA A 241 -2.55 10.27 -21.44
C ALA A 241 -2.72 11.57 -20.64
N GLN A 242 -3.82 12.31 -20.87
CA GLN A 242 -4.11 13.56 -20.17
C GLN A 242 -4.48 13.34 -18.68
N GLU A 243 -4.93 12.14 -18.32
CA GLU A 243 -5.32 11.78 -16.94
C GLU A 243 -4.18 11.11 -16.15
N LEU A 244 -2.97 11.05 -16.73
CA LEU A 244 -1.79 10.45 -16.12
C LEU A 244 -0.80 11.50 -15.59
N GLY A 245 -0.01 11.10 -14.61
CA GLY A 245 1.11 11.86 -14.09
C GLY A 245 0.71 13.28 -13.65
N LEU A 246 1.60 14.23 -13.88
CA LEU A 246 1.36 15.66 -13.57
C LEU A 246 0.20 16.27 -14.34
N SER A 247 -0.10 15.78 -15.54
CA SER A 247 -1.18 16.29 -16.38
C SER A 247 -2.54 15.93 -15.80
N GLY A 248 -2.68 14.71 -15.29
CA GLY A 248 -3.90 14.20 -14.67
C GLY A 248 -4.06 14.57 -13.20
N SER A 249 -3.10 15.32 -12.63
CA SER A 249 -3.06 15.68 -11.21
C SER A 249 -3.59 17.09 -10.98
N PRO A 250 -4.82 17.27 -10.47
CA PRO A 250 -5.34 18.58 -10.09
C PRO A 250 -4.60 19.19 -8.90
N THR A 251 -4.00 18.37 -8.05
CA THR A 251 -3.21 18.83 -6.90
C THR A 251 -1.72 18.78 -7.20
N LYS A 252 -0.99 19.83 -6.76
CA LYS A 252 0.46 19.89 -6.92
C LYS A 252 1.11 20.23 -5.58
N VAL A 253 2.13 19.47 -5.22
CA VAL A 253 2.94 19.77 -4.02
C VAL A 253 3.70 21.07 -4.27
N LYS A 254 3.35 22.11 -3.52
CA LYS A 254 4.01 23.42 -3.61
C LYS A 254 5.30 23.44 -2.79
N ASN A 255 5.25 22.90 -1.58
CA ASN A 255 6.39 22.84 -0.65
C ASN A 255 6.23 21.65 0.28
N ILE A 256 7.35 21.10 0.74
CA ILE A 256 7.38 20.05 1.77
C ILE A 256 8.23 20.59 2.91
N GLU A 257 7.60 20.81 4.06
CA GLU A 257 8.27 21.17 5.30
C GLU A 257 8.32 19.94 6.22
N SER A 258 9.53 19.62 6.68
CA SER A 258 9.68 18.57 7.68
C SER A 258 9.52 19.20 9.06
N VAL A 259 8.43 18.87 9.74
CA VAL A 259 8.26 19.25 11.14
C VAL A 259 9.09 18.28 11.98
N VAL A 260 10.23 18.72 12.43
CA VAL A 260 11.01 18.01 13.44
C VAL A 260 10.40 18.34 14.80
N PHE A 261 9.74 17.38 15.42
CA PHE A 261 9.32 17.53 16.82
C PHE A 261 10.59 17.58 17.68
N GLN A 262 11.00 18.78 18.04
CA GLN A 262 11.96 18.95 19.14
C GLN A 262 11.21 18.71 20.42
N ALA A 263 11.69 17.76 21.22
CA ALA A 263 11.19 17.59 22.58
C ALA A 263 11.40 18.92 23.31
N LYS A 264 10.29 19.60 23.62
CA LYS A 264 10.33 20.75 24.53
C LYS A 264 10.74 20.25 25.90
N GLU A 265 11.45 21.07 26.66
CA GLU A 265 11.77 20.72 28.05
C GLU A 265 10.49 20.36 28.81
N ALA A 266 10.57 19.28 29.59
CA ALA A 266 9.43 18.85 30.39
C ALA A 266 9.10 19.92 31.45
N LYS A 267 7.85 20.41 31.44
CA LYS A 267 7.36 21.34 32.44
C LYS A 267 6.90 20.53 33.67
N VAL A 268 7.64 20.63 34.75
CA VAL A 268 7.25 20.03 36.03
C VAL A 268 6.25 20.96 36.69
N LEU A 269 5.07 20.48 36.98
CA LEU A 269 4.00 21.26 37.65
C LEU A 269 3.96 20.91 39.13
N GLU A 270 3.68 21.92 39.95
CA GLU A 270 3.37 21.67 41.35
C GLU A 270 2.00 20.98 41.46
N PRO A 271 1.81 20.10 42.45
CA PRO A 271 0.54 19.40 42.67
C PRO A 271 -0.49 20.33 43.31
N SER A 272 -0.97 21.32 42.55
CA SER A 272 -2.01 22.28 43.00
C SER A 272 -3.12 22.38 41.96
N ASP A 273 -4.35 22.64 42.40
CA ASP A 273 -5.50 22.77 41.50
C ASP A 273 -5.30 23.90 40.47
N THR A 274 -4.66 24.98 40.89
CA THR A 274 -4.33 26.11 40.00
C THR A 274 -3.37 25.74 38.91
N ALA A 275 -2.31 24.96 39.20
CA ALA A 275 -1.35 24.51 38.18
C ALA A 275 -1.97 23.50 37.20
N ILE A 276 -2.88 22.65 37.67
CA ILE A 276 -3.66 21.72 36.83
C ILE A 276 -4.59 22.49 35.90
N ASP A 277 -5.32 23.50 36.44
CA ASP A 277 -6.20 24.35 35.64
C ASP A 277 -5.46 25.11 34.55
N GLU A 278 -4.27 25.64 34.84
CA GLU A 278 -3.43 26.35 33.88
C GLU A 278 -2.94 25.39 32.79
N MET A 279 -2.52 24.19 33.17
CA MET A 279 -2.12 23.13 32.19
C MET A 279 -3.29 22.77 31.29
N MET A 280 -4.48 22.55 31.83
CA MET A 280 -5.65 22.20 31.02
C MET A 280 -6.03 23.32 30.06
N LYS A 281 -5.95 24.59 30.49
CA LYS A 281 -6.17 25.74 29.62
C LYS A 281 -5.13 25.79 28.48
N GLU A 282 -3.84 25.55 28.79
CA GLU A 282 -2.78 25.51 27.81
C GLU A 282 -3.01 24.39 26.76
N LEU A 283 -3.41 23.18 27.19
CA LEU A 283 -3.71 22.05 26.31
C LEU A 283 -4.91 22.32 25.41
N ILE A 284 -5.95 22.96 25.93
CA ILE A 284 -7.15 23.34 25.16
C ILE A 284 -6.81 24.42 24.13
N VAL A 285 -6.09 25.49 24.53
CA VAL A 285 -5.68 26.57 23.62
C VAL A 285 -4.79 26.07 22.49
N ASN A 286 -3.94 25.08 22.79
CA ASN A 286 -3.06 24.45 21.79
C ASN A 286 -3.76 23.34 20.98
N HIS A 287 -5.07 23.13 21.14
CA HIS A 287 -5.84 22.06 20.48
C HIS A 287 -5.22 20.66 20.67
N THR A 288 -4.59 20.41 21.83
CA THR A 288 -4.02 19.10 22.18
C THR A 288 -5.07 18.20 22.80
N VAL A 289 -6.04 18.80 23.49
CA VAL A 289 -7.24 18.15 24.09
C VAL A 289 -8.46 19.01 23.76
N GLY A 290 -9.57 18.38 23.38
CA GLY A 290 -10.83 19.09 23.10
C GLY A 290 -11.42 18.74 21.77
#